data_1df05abcc57f8966d10fa6cfa7381b96
#
_entry.id   1df05abcc57f8966d10fa6cfa7381b96
#
_cell.length_a   1.000
_cell.length_b   1.000
_cell.length_c   1.000
_cell.angle_alpha   90.00
_cell.angle_beta   90.00
_cell.angle_gamma   90.00
#
_symmetry.space_group_name_H-M   'P 1'
#
loop_
_entity.id
_entity.type
_entity.pdbx_description
1 polymer ?
#
loop_
_entity_poly.entity_id
_entity_poly.type
_entity_poly.pdbx_seq_one_letter_code
_entity_poly.pdbx_strand_id
1 'polypeptide(L)'
;MSGLQQYLRLFDEQRALIDGNSCAPLNAHRDDARRFLSGVDLPNRKTERYKYTNASAIFADEYHSDFTRTLDRLRPGDDRGCAVPNLATVPVHVINDVVVPLADDVELPEGVHLLSLC
;
A
#
# COMPACT_ATOMS: atom_id res chain seq x y z
N MET A 1 -5.04 5.81 22.97
CA MET A 1 -5.79 5.05 21.95
C MET A 1 -4.87 3.90 21.53
N SER A 2 -5.34 2.67 21.36
CA SER A 2 -4.44 1.60 20.89
C SER A 2 -4.06 1.87 19.43
N GLY A 3 -2.86 1.43 19.01
CA GLY A 3 -2.42 1.64 17.62
C GLY A 3 -3.41 1.09 16.60
N LEU A 4 -4.08 -0.02 16.88
CA LEU A 4 -5.11 -0.58 16.00
C LEU A 4 -6.36 0.33 15.88
N GLN A 5 -6.74 1.00 16.94
CA GLN A 5 -7.92 1.87 16.96
C GLN A 5 -7.80 3.07 16.00
N GLN A 6 -6.59 3.64 15.86
CA GLN A 6 -6.37 4.72 14.91
C GLN A 6 -6.60 4.28 13.46
N TYR A 7 -6.17 3.05 13.08
CA TYR A 7 -6.36 2.53 11.74
C TYR A 7 -7.81 2.19 11.44
N LEU A 8 -8.54 1.65 12.42
CA LEU A 8 -9.97 1.40 12.28
C LEU A 8 -10.74 2.71 12.06
N ARG A 9 -10.41 3.76 12.83
CA ARG A 9 -10.99 5.08 12.65
C ARG A 9 -10.64 5.67 11.28
N LEU A 10 -9.37 5.62 10.89
CA LEU A 10 -8.91 6.13 9.61
C LEU A 10 -9.62 5.43 8.44
N PHE A 11 -9.79 4.12 8.53
CA PHE A 11 -10.56 3.36 7.55
C PHE A 11 -12.03 3.81 7.50
N ASP A 12 -12.69 3.96 8.64
CA ASP A 12 -14.10 4.39 8.70
C ASP A 12 -14.28 5.80 8.14
N GLU A 13 -13.36 6.73 8.44
CA GLU A 13 -13.37 8.11 7.94
C GLU A 13 -13.09 8.20 6.43
N GLN A 14 -12.25 7.32 5.90
CA GLN A 14 -11.83 7.34 4.49
C GLN A 14 -12.52 6.29 3.62
N ARG A 15 -13.53 5.62 4.15
CA ARG A 15 -14.19 4.48 3.51
C ARG A 15 -14.63 4.76 2.06
N ALA A 16 -15.26 5.90 1.82
CA ALA A 16 -15.77 6.24 0.50
C ALA A 16 -14.63 6.41 -0.54
N LEU A 17 -13.52 7.02 -0.13
CA LEU A 17 -12.35 7.19 -0.98
C LEU A 17 -11.65 5.85 -1.26
N ILE A 18 -11.53 5.01 -0.24
CA ILE A 18 -10.93 3.67 -0.37
C ILE A 18 -11.75 2.81 -1.33
N ASP A 19 -13.07 2.79 -1.17
CA ASP A 19 -13.95 1.97 -2.01
C ASP A 19 -14.04 2.52 -3.44
N GLY A 20 -13.99 3.84 -3.62
CA GLY A 20 -13.98 4.50 -4.93
C GLY A 20 -12.69 4.28 -5.72
N ASN A 21 -11.56 4.09 -5.03
CA ASN A 21 -10.25 3.82 -5.63
C ASN A 21 -9.88 2.33 -5.61
N SER A 22 -10.85 1.44 -5.51
CA SER A 22 -10.64 0.00 -5.40
C SER A 22 -11.68 -0.77 -6.20
N CYS A 23 -11.41 -2.04 -6.47
CA CYS A 23 -12.31 -2.88 -7.24
C CYS A 23 -13.32 -3.64 -6.35
N ALA A 24 -14.44 -3.99 -6.94
CA ALA A 24 -15.55 -4.65 -6.25
C ALA A 24 -15.16 -5.93 -5.49
N PRO A 25 -14.31 -6.84 -6.03
CA PRO A 25 -13.87 -8.02 -5.29
C PRO A 25 -13.13 -7.71 -4.00
N LEU A 26 -12.29 -6.67 -3.98
CA LEU A 26 -11.58 -6.24 -2.76
C LEU A 26 -12.54 -5.58 -1.77
N ASN A 27 -13.45 -4.76 -2.26
CA ASN A 27 -14.43 -4.06 -1.41
C ASN A 27 -15.35 -5.02 -0.68
N ALA A 28 -15.74 -6.14 -1.33
CA ALA A 28 -16.62 -7.15 -0.75
C ALA A 28 -16.09 -7.77 0.56
N HIS A 29 -14.77 -7.85 0.72
CA HIS A 29 -14.14 -8.43 1.90
C HIS A 29 -13.80 -7.42 3.01
N ARG A 30 -13.94 -6.12 2.75
CA ARG A 30 -13.52 -5.07 3.70
C ARG A 30 -14.33 -5.05 4.98
N ASP A 31 -15.63 -5.27 4.91
CA ASP A 31 -16.51 -5.25 6.08
C ASP A 31 -16.22 -6.42 7.03
N ASP A 32 -15.94 -7.58 6.48
CA ASP A 32 -15.57 -8.76 7.27
C ASP A 32 -14.19 -8.56 7.92
N ALA A 33 -13.22 -8.04 7.16
CA ALA A 33 -11.89 -7.71 7.69
C ALA A 33 -11.98 -6.64 8.78
N ARG A 34 -12.76 -5.58 8.57
CA ARG A 34 -13.00 -4.51 9.55
C ARG A 34 -13.62 -5.07 10.84
N ARG A 35 -14.63 -5.94 10.72
CA ARG A 35 -15.30 -6.59 11.83
C ARG A 35 -14.33 -7.50 12.60
N PHE A 36 -13.55 -8.29 11.90
CA PHE A 36 -12.52 -9.14 12.51
C PHE A 36 -11.50 -8.31 13.31
N LEU A 37 -10.96 -7.25 12.72
CA LEU A 37 -9.97 -6.39 13.37
C LEU A 37 -10.50 -5.66 14.60
N SER A 38 -11.81 -5.39 14.67
CA SER A 38 -12.40 -4.77 15.86
C SER A 38 -12.48 -5.68 17.08
N GLY A 39 -12.37 -6.99 16.87
CA GLY A 39 -12.42 -8.01 17.92
C GLY A 39 -11.05 -8.59 18.32
N VAL A 40 -9.96 -8.11 17.77
CA VAL A 40 -8.61 -8.60 18.05
C VAL A 40 -7.68 -7.51 18.54
N ASP A 41 -6.66 -7.90 19.29
CA ASP A 41 -5.58 -7.01 19.69
C ASP A 41 -4.36 -7.18 18.80
N LEU A 42 -3.49 -6.14 18.76
CA LEU A 42 -2.19 -6.26 18.12
C LEU A 42 -1.37 -7.37 18.78
N PRO A 43 -0.66 -8.17 17.98
CA PRO A 43 0.21 -9.20 18.53
C PRO A 43 1.31 -8.55 19.40
N ASN A 44 1.65 -9.23 20.47
CA ASN A 44 2.68 -8.80 21.40
C ASN A 44 3.80 -9.85 21.51
N ARG A 45 4.82 -9.56 22.32
CA ARG A 45 5.96 -10.46 22.49
C ARG A 45 5.64 -11.84 23.09
N LYS A 46 4.45 -12.02 23.66
CA LYS A 46 3.97 -13.32 24.14
C LYS A 46 3.41 -14.17 22.99
N THR A 47 3.10 -13.55 21.86
CA THR A 47 2.70 -14.27 20.65
C THR A 47 3.95 -14.82 19.98
N GLU A 48 4.11 -16.14 19.89
CA GLU A 48 5.35 -16.81 19.47
C GLU A 48 5.90 -16.28 18.15
N ARG A 49 5.04 -16.05 17.14
CA ARG A 49 5.43 -15.51 15.84
C ARG A 49 5.98 -14.09 15.90
N TYR A 50 5.68 -13.34 16.96
CA TYR A 50 6.06 -11.93 17.13
C TYR A 50 7.02 -11.71 18.29
N LYS A 51 7.62 -12.77 18.83
CA LYS A 51 8.53 -12.74 19.98
C LYS A 51 9.66 -11.72 19.84
N TYR A 52 10.17 -11.55 18.62
CA TYR A 52 11.25 -10.62 18.30
C TYR A 52 10.79 -9.34 17.61
N THR A 53 9.47 -9.16 17.41
CA THR A 53 8.89 -8.01 16.72
C THR A 53 8.01 -7.23 17.68
N ASN A 54 8.29 -5.95 17.86
CA ASN A 54 7.45 -5.07 18.66
C ASN A 54 6.37 -4.42 17.77
N ALA A 55 5.33 -5.17 17.44
CA ALA A 55 4.23 -4.66 16.61
C ALA A 55 3.56 -3.41 17.23
N SER A 56 3.40 -3.37 18.54
CA SER A 56 2.81 -2.20 19.21
C SER A 56 3.61 -0.92 19.01
N ALA A 57 4.94 -1.00 18.92
CA ALA A 57 5.78 0.17 18.63
C ALA A 57 5.61 0.64 17.17
N ILE A 58 5.53 -0.30 16.22
CA ILE A 58 5.32 0.02 14.80
C ILE A 58 3.98 0.75 14.60
N PHE A 59 2.93 0.32 15.29
CA PHE A 59 1.59 0.89 15.19
C PHE A 59 1.31 2.03 16.20
N ALA A 60 2.31 2.46 16.97
CA ALA A 60 2.15 3.56 17.93
C ALA A 60 2.21 4.95 17.28
N ASP A 61 2.91 5.06 16.16
CA ASP A 61 3.07 6.30 15.43
C ASP A 61 1.76 6.71 14.74
N GLU A 62 1.51 8.00 14.67
CA GLU A 62 0.39 8.56 13.93
C GLU A 62 0.72 8.59 12.44
N TYR A 63 0.04 7.75 11.66
CA TYR A 63 0.16 7.73 10.21
C TYR A 63 -1.02 8.45 9.57
N HIS A 64 -0.72 9.22 8.55
CA HIS A 64 -1.73 9.88 7.72
C HIS A 64 -1.76 9.20 6.36
N SER A 65 -2.95 8.84 5.90
CA SER A 65 -3.16 8.36 4.54
C SER A 65 -3.67 9.51 3.68
N ASP A 66 -2.96 9.80 2.62
CA ASP A 66 -3.39 10.76 1.60
C ASP A 66 -3.79 10.00 0.35
N PHE A 67 -5.08 9.69 0.23
CA PHE A 67 -5.64 8.98 -0.92
C PHE A 67 -5.84 9.90 -2.15
N THR A 68 -5.56 11.20 -2.00
CA THR A 68 -5.67 12.18 -3.09
C THR A 68 -4.32 12.43 -3.76
N ARG A 69 -3.30 11.63 -3.45
CA ARG A 69 -1.96 11.80 -4.00
C ARG A 69 -1.97 11.77 -5.51
N THR A 70 -1.39 12.79 -6.08
CA THR A 70 -1.17 12.91 -7.52
C THR A 70 0.31 12.78 -7.82
N LEU A 71 0.63 12.29 -9.01
CA LEU A 71 2.01 12.24 -9.52
C LEU A 71 2.62 13.63 -9.75
N ASP A 72 1.82 14.70 -9.65
CA ASP A 72 2.23 16.08 -9.92
C ASP A 72 3.38 16.59 -9.03
N ARG A 73 3.62 15.91 -7.91
CA ARG A 73 4.71 16.25 -6.99
C ARG A 73 6.00 15.47 -7.25
N LEU A 74 5.97 14.53 -8.19
CA LEU A 74 7.14 13.76 -8.54
C LEU A 74 8.03 14.58 -9.48
N ARG A 75 9.28 14.77 -9.10
CA ARG A 75 10.27 15.46 -9.95
C ARG A 75 11.00 14.44 -10.80
N PRO A 76 11.34 14.77 -12.05
CA PRO A 76 12.25 13.97 -12.84
C PRO A 76 13.56 13.77 -12.05
N GLY A 77 13.96 12.51 -11.84
CA GLY A 77 15.15 12.15 -11.07
C GLY A 77 14.89 11.79 -9.59
N ASP A 78 13.66 11.87 -9.12
CA ASP A 78 13.28 11.31 -7.82
C ASP A 78 13.27 9.76 -7.83
N ASP A 79 13.30 9.18 -9.02
CA ASP A 79 13.43 7.75 -9.27
C ASP A 79 14.88 7.29 -9.06
N ARG A 80 15.19 6.87 -7.88
CA ARG A 80 16.45 6.18 -7.61
C ARG A 80 16.37 4.73 -8.08
N GLY A 81 16.31 4.55 -9.40
CA GLY A 81 16.24 3.24 -10.01
C GLY A 81 17.49 2.41 -9.74
N CYS A 82 17.32 1.24 -9.17
CA CYS A 82 18.37 0.20 -9.15
C CYS A 82 18.39 -0.50 -10.53
N ALA A 83 19.18 0.01 -11.44
CA ALA A 83 19.45 -0.72 -12.67
C ALA A 83 20.37 -1.91 -12.37
N VAL A 84 20.03 -3.07 -12.87
CA VAL A 84 20.91 -4.24 -12.83
C VAL A 84 21.90 -4.14 -13.99
N PRO A 85 23.22 -4.02 -13.73
CA PRO A 85 24.19 -3.89 -14.81
C PRO A 85 24.10 -5.06 -15.79
N ASN A 86 24.19 -4.76 -17.08
CA ASN A 86 24.17 -5.73 -18.18
C ASN A 86 22.87 -6.55 -18.35
N LEU A 87 21.77 -6.11 -17.73
CA LEU A 87 20.46 -6.71 -17.91
C LEU A 87 19.48 -5.68 -18.46
N ALA A 88 18.85 -5.98 -19.60
CA ALA A 88 17.74 -5.19 -20.10
C ALA A 88 16.53 -5.38 -19.19
N THR A 89 16.09 -4.33 -18.52
CA THR A 89 14.97 -4.36 -17.57
C THR A 89 13.96 -3.28 -17.92
N VAL A 90 12.69 -3.56 -17.66
CA VAL A 90 11.64 -2.55 -17.66
C VAL A 90 11.38 -2.16 -16.21
N PRO A 91 11.83 -0.99 -15.74
CA PRO A 91 11.62 -0.57 -14.37
C PRO A 91 10.17 -0.14 -14.16
N VAL A 92 9.55 -0.64 -13.11
CA VAL A 92 8.26 -0.17 -12.62
C VAL A 92 8.51 0.59 -11.32
N HIS A 93 8.19 1.87 -11.34
CA HIS A 93 8.39 2.73 -10.17
C HIS A 93 7.09 2.85 -9.38
N VAL A 94 7.19 2.66 -8.07
CA VAL A 94 6.11 2.92 -7.12
C VAL A 94 6.63 3.94 -6.12
N ILE A 95 6.01 5.11 -6.09
CA ILE A 95 6.44 6.23 -5.24
C ILE A 95 5.27 6.62 -4.35
N ASN A 96 5.45 6.47 -3.03
CA ASN A 96 4.40 6.77 -2.05
C ASN A 96 3.05 6.12 -2.39
N ASP A 97 3.06 4.83 -2.70
CA ASP A 97 1.89 4.02 -3.06
C ASP A 97 1.26 4.34 -4.44
N VAL A 98 1.87 5.25 -5.21
CA VAL A 98 1.42 5.57 -6.57
C VAL A 98 2.32 4.91 -7.58
N VAL A 99 1.73 4.11 -8.47
CA VAL A 99 2.45 3.52 -9.60
C VAL A 99 2.70 4.61 -10.65
N VAL A 100 3.96 4.84 -10.98
CA VAL A 100 4.32 5.75 -12.06
C VAL A 100 4.03 5.07 -13.40
N PRO A 101 3.24 5.67 -14.30
CA PRO A 101 3.02 5.10 -15.62
C PRO A 101 4.35 4.86 -16.34
N LEU A 102 4.43 3.78 -17.11
CA LEU A 102 5.56 3.57 -18.00
C LEU A 102 5.60 4.71 -19.03
N ALA A 103 6.80 5.11 -19.43
CA ALA A 103 6.96 6.06 -20.51
C ALA A 103 6.42 5.48 -21.84
N ASP A 104 5.91 6.33 -22.71
CA ASP A 104 5.25 5.91 -23.96
C ASP A 104 6.18 5.15 -24.92
N ASP A 105 7.47 5.28 -24.75
CA ASP A 105 8.52 4.61 -25.53
C ASP A 105 8.95 3.26 -24.97
N VAL A 106 8.38 2.84 -23.85
CA VAL A 106 8.69 1.54 -23.22
C VAL A 106 7.78 0.46 -23.79
N GLU A 107 8.34 -0.40 -24.61
CA GLU A 107 7.65 -1.58 -25.14
C GLU A 107 7.85 -2.77 -24.19
N LEU A 108 6.74 -3.41 -23.80
CA LEU A 108 6.80 -4.67 -23.09
C LEU A 108 7.04 -5.82 -24.07
N PRO A 109 7.79 -6.86 -23.69
CA PRO A 109 7.93 -8.05 -24.51
C PRO A 109 6.59 -8.70 -24.86
N GLU A 110 6.53 -9.38 -26.01
CA GLU A 110 5.32 -10.09 -26.45
C GLU A 110 4.83 -11.06 -25.36
N GLY A 111 3.54 -11.01 -25.05
CA GLY A 111 2.91 -11.85 -24.03
C GLY A 111 3.08 -11.33 -22.58
N VAL A 112 3.79 -10.22 -22.37
CA VAL A 112 3.91 -9.59 -21.06
C VAL A 112 2.86 -8.48 -20.92
N HIS A 113 2.04 -8.58 -19.89
CA HIS A 113 1.02 -7.59 -19.56
C HIS A 113 1.29 -7.03 -18.15
N LEU A 114 1.36 -5.71 -18.05
CA LEU A 114 1.43 -5.00 -16.78
C LEU A 114 0.07 -4.36 -16.52
N LEU A 115 -0.63 -4.85 -15.52
CA LEU A 115 -1.98 -4.40 -15.20
C LEU A 115 -2.05 -4.00 -13.72
N SER A 116 -2.83 -2.96 -13.43
CA SER A 116 -3.24 -2.68 -12.06
C SER A 116 -4.30 -3.68 -11.62
N LEU A 117 -4.31 -4.05 -10.35
CA LEU A 117 -5.37 -4.88 -9.75
C LEU A 117 -6.69 -4.12 -9.58
N CYS A 118 -6.66 -2.82 -9.73
CA CYS A 118 -7.83 -1.94 -9.62
C CYS A 118 -7.73 -0.81 -10.64
#